data_fbd8904212c0dd7a0674aeb37ab20936
#
_entry.id   fbd8904212c0dd7a0674aeb37ab20936
#
_cell.length_a   1.000
_cell.length_b   1.000
_cell.length_c   1.000
_cell.angle_alpha   90.00
_cell.angle_beta   90.00
_cell.angle_gamma   90.00
#
_symmetry.space_group_name_H-M   'P 1'
#
loop_
_entity.id
_entity.type
_entity.pdbx_description
1 polymer ?
#
loop_
_entity_poly.entity_id
_entity_poly.type
_entity_poly.pdbx_seq_one_letter_code
_entity_poly.pdbx_strand_id
1 'polypeptide(L)'
;MSSIEPKKIEEALKDVDWANAMHEELNNFTRNQVWELVERPKGHNMIGTKWVFRNKQDPDGIVVRNKGRLVAQGYTQVEGLDFGETYALVARLEAIRILLAYACAHNIKLYQMDVKSAFLNGYINEEIYCWYFLNSHR
;
A
#
# COMPACT_ATOMS: atom_id res chain seq x y z
N MET A 1 12.78 7.65 -16.24
CA MET A 1 11.59 7.76 -15.38
C MET A 1 10.47 8.44 -16.15
N SER A 2 9.29 7.82 -16.19
CA SER A 2 8.13 8.40 -16.87
C SER A 2 7.59 9.59 -16.05
N SER A 3 7.32 10.71 -16.73
CA SER A 3 6.76 11.91 -16.08
C SER A 3 5.24 11.89 -15.98
N ILE A 4 4.57 11.02 -16.73
CA ILE A 4 3.10 10.93 -16.79
C ILE A 4 2.63 9.77 -15.91
N GLU A 5 1.74 10.06 -14.96
CA GLU A 5 1.08 9.03 -14.16
C GLU A 5 -0.04 8.35 -14.96
N PRO A 6 0.00 7.02 -15.18
CA PRO A 6 -1.06 6.32 -15.88
C PRO A 6 -2.33 6.26 -15.01
N LYS A 7 -3.47 6.31 -15.66
CA LYS A 7 -4.78 6.19 -15.01
C LYS A 7 -5.30 4.76 -14.98
N LYS A 8 -4.79 3.91 -15.87
CA LYS A 8 -5.22 2.52 -16.06
C LYS A 8 -4.01 1.59 -16.18
N ILE A 9 -4.23 0.32 -15.89
CA ILE A 9 -3.20 -0.73 -15.98
C ILE A 9 -2.67 -0.84 -17.41
N GLU A 10 -3.55 -0.77 -18.39
CA GLU A 10 -3.19 -0.91 -19.80
C GLU A 10 -2.23 0.20 -20.29
N GLU A 11 -2.33 1.37 -19.69
CA GLU A 11 -1.41 2.50 -19.96
C GLU A 11 -0.05 2.22 -19.28
N ALA A 12 -0.08 1.75 -18.04
CA ALA A 12 1.13 1.44 -17.27
C ALA A 12 1.94 0.32 -17.90
N LEU A 13 1.29 -0.72 -18.43
CA LEU A 13 1.96 -1.85 -19.07
C LEU A 13 2.65 -1.50 -20.39
N LYS A 14 2.30 -0.38 -21.02
CA LYS A 14 2.97 0.12 -22.23
C LYS A 14 4.24 0.91 -21.93
N ASP A 15 4.46 1.27 -20.70
CA ASP A 15 5.59 2.07 -20.24
C ASP A 15 6.50 1.21 -19.35
N VAL A 16 7.76 1.07 -19.74
CA VAL A 16 8.73 0.22 -19.06
C VAL A 16 8.98 0.65 -17.62
N ASP A 17 9.00 1.94 -17.33
CA ASP A 17 9.23 2.46 -15.97
C ASP A 17 8.07 2.10 -15.04
N TRP A 18 6.83 2.20 -15.54
CA TRP A 18 5.65 1.81 -14.79
C TRP A 18 5.49 0.30 -14.64
N ALA A 19 5.80 -0.47 -15.70
CA ALA A 19 5.83 -1.93 -15.61
C ALA A 19 6.84 -2.40 -14.55
N ASN A 20 8.03 -1.80 -14.50
CA ASN A 20 9.02 -2.07 -13.47
C ASN A 20 8.52 -1.71 -12.05
N ALA A 21 7.83 -0.56 -11.91
CA ALA A 21 7.25 -0.16 -10.62
C ALA A 21 6.17 -1.15 -10.15
N MET A 22 5.37 -1.71 -11.06
CA MET A 22 4.40 -2.75 -10.75
C MET A 22 5.09 -4.06 -10.32
N HIS A 23 6.12 -4.50 -11.04
CA HIS A 23 6.89 -5.68 -10.66
C HIS A 23 7.56 -5.51 -9.29
N GLU A 24 8.09 -4.33 -8.98
CA GLU A 24 8.69 -4.06 -7.67
C GLU A 24 7.66 -4.23 -6.53
N GLU A 25 6.42 -3.76 -6.72
CA GLU A 25 5.35 -3.91 -5.73
C GLU A 25 4.95 -5.38 -5.54
N LEU A 26 4.78 -6.13 -6.63
CA LEU A 26 4.47 -7.57 -6.56
C LEU A 26 5.59 -8.37 -5.92
N ASN A 27 6.85 -8.04 -6.21
CA ASN A 27 8.01 -8.64 -5.55
C ASN A 27 8.05 -8.33 -4.05
N ASN A 28 7.57 -7.14 -3.62
CA ASN A 28 7.41 -6.83 -2.20
C ASN A 28 6.38 -7.74 -1.55
N PHE A 29 5.26 -8.02 -2.21
CA PHE A 29 4.23 -8.93 -1.70
C PHE A 29 4.75 -10.35 -1.55
N THR A 30 5.45 -10.86 -2.55
CA THR A 30 6.08 -12.18 -2.49
C THR A 30 7.11 -12.28 -1.37
N ARG A 31 7.97 -11.26 -1.23
CA ARG A 31 9.04 -11.23 -0.21
C ARG A 31 8.50 -11.17 1.21
N ASN A 32 7.39 -10.47 1.42
CA ASN A 32 6.73 -10.34 2.71
C ASN A 32 5.63 -11.39 2.94
N GLN A 33 5.44 -12.33 2.00
CA GLN A 33 4.40 -13.37 2.08
C GLN A 33 3.00 -12.80 2.36
N VAL A 34 2.67 -11.69 1.68
CA VAL A 34 1.42 -10.94 1.93
C VAL A 34 0.19 -11.71 1.47
N TRP A 35 0.34 -12.55 0.44
CA TRP A 35 -0.74 -13.31 -0.17
C TRP A 35 -0.23 -14.60 -0.80
N GLU A 36 -1.17 -15.49 -1.07
CA GLU A 36 -0.96 -16.66 -1.92
C GLU A 36 -2.06 -16.76 -2.98
N LEU A 37 -1.75 -17.42 -4.10
CA LEU A 37 -2.73 -17.66 -5.16
C LEU A 37 -3.51 -18.91 -4.83
N VAL A 38 -4.82 -18.78 -4.72
CA VAL A 38 -5.75 -19.88 -4.44
C VAL A 38 -6.84 -19.97 -5.51
N GLU A 39 -7.46 -21.12 -5.64
CA GLU A 39 -8.67 -21.24 -6.46
C GLU A 39 -9.79 -20.39 -5.86
N ARG A 40 -10.65 -19.86 -6.74
CA ARG A 40 -11.76 -19.01 -6.30
C ARG A 40 -12.66 -19.74 -5.30
N PRO A 41 -12.74 -19.26 -4.05
CA PRO A 41 -13.58 -19.86 -3.04
C PRO A 41 -15.06 -19.60 -3.36
N LYS A 42 -15.90 -20.61 -3.09
CA LYS A 42 -17.36 -20.48 -3.23
C LYS A 42 -17.94 -19.84 -1.97
N GLY A 43 -18.82 -18.86 -2.15
CA GLY A 43 -19.57 -18.27 -1.03
C GLY A 43 -18.82 -17.21 -0.21
N HIS A 44 -17.60 -16.85 -0.58
CA HIS A 44 -16.83 -15.78 0.08
C HIS A 44 -16.94 -14.46 -0.68
N ASN A 45 -16.93 -13.39 0.10
CA ASN A 45 -16.87 -12.03 -0.45
C ASN A 45 -15.48 -11.79 -1.06
N MET A 46 -15.46 -11.33 -2.32
CA MET A 46 -14.23 -11.05 -3.06
C MET A 46 -14.00 -9.56 -3.13
N ILE A 47 -12.88 -9.10 -2.59
CA ILE A 47 -12.51 -7.69 -2.61
C ILE A 47 -11.84 -7.34 -3.93
N GLY A 48 -12.22 -6.22 -4.53
CA GLY A 48 -11.55 -5.66 -5.69
C GLY A 48 -10.14 -5.15 -5.35
N THR A 49 -9.28 -5.09 -6.34
CA THR A 49 -7.97 -4.45 -6.22
C THR A 49 -7.85 -3.32 -7.24
N LYS A 50 -7.04 -2.31 -6.92
CA LYS A 50 -6.77 -1.17 -7.79
C LYS A 50 -5.30 -0.78 -7.75
N TRP A 51 -4.70 -0.58 -8.91
CA TRP A 51 -3.40 0.04 -9.02
C TRP A 51 -3.48 1.55 -8.82
N VAL A 52 -2.57 2.07 -8.02
CA VAL A 52 -2.36 3.51 -7.79
C VAL A 52 -0.93 3.84 -8.19
N PHE A 53 -0.78 4.74 -9.16
CA PHE A 53 0.50 5.18 -9.68
C PHE A 53 0.81 6.58 -9.17
N ARG A 54 2.04 6.79 -8.70
CA ARG A 54 2.51 8.09 -8.20
C ARG A 54 3.97 8.33 -8.53
N ASN A 55 4.23 9.50 -9.08
CA ASN A 55 5.57 10.02 -9.25
C ASN A 55 6.11 10.53 -7.92
N LYS A 56 7.35 10.17 -7.63
CA LYS A 56 8.14 10.78 -6.56
C LYS A 56 9.07 11.79 -7.18
N GLN A 57 9.00 13.01 -6.68
CA GLN A 57 9.80 14.13 -7.15
C GLN A 57 10.78 14.55 -6.05
N ASP A 58 11.91 15.07 -6.48
CA ASP A 58 12.85 15.78 -5.61
C ASP A 58 12.34 17.22 -5.31
N PRO A 59 13.07 18.00 -4.49
CA PRO A 59 12.72 19.40 -4.21
C PRO A 59 12.66 20.30 -5.45
N ASP A 60 13.36 19.95 -6.52
CA ASP A 60 13.39 20.68 -7.79
C ASP A 60 12.26 20.29 -8.74
N GLY A 61 11.40 19.36 -8.32
CA GLY A 61 10.25 18.88 -9.11
C GLY A 61 10.59 17.80 -10.16
N ILE A 62 11.82 17.29 -10.14
CA ILE A 62 12.26 16.26 -11.07
C ILE A 62 11.77 14.89 -10.59
N VAL A 63 11.20 14.09 -11.50
CA VAL A 63 10.73 12.73 -11.17
C VAL A 63 11.95 11.83 -10.95
N VAL A 64 12.15 11.43 -9.70
CA VAL A 64 13.25 10.54 -9.28
C VAL A 64 12.82 9.07 -9.17
N ARG A 65 11.52 8.80 -9.10
CA ARG A 65 11.00 7.44 -9.03
C ARG A 65 9.53 7.36 -9.43
N ASN A 66 9.18 6.36 -10.20
CA ASN A 66 7.80 5.93 -10.42
C ASN A 66 7.43 4.89 -9.36
N LYS A 67 6.29 5.04 -8.69
CA LYS A 67 5.82 4.13 -7.65
C LYS A 67 4.43 3.60 -7.96
N GLY A 68 4.31 2.29 -8.16
CA GLY A 68 3.06 1.56 -8.21
C GLY A 68 2.69 1.04 -6.82
N ARG A 69 1.40 1.03 -6.51
CA ARG A 69 0.83 0.34 -5.33
C ARG A 69 -0.40 -0.42 -5.74
N LEU A 70 -0.48 -1.67 -5.35
CA LEU A 70 -1.70 -2.46 -5.49
C LEU A 70 -2.50 -2.34 -4.18
N VAL A 71 -3.69 -1.77 -4.27
CA VAL A 71 -4.54 -1.45 -3.12
C VAL A 71 -5.78 -2.32 -3.14
N ALA A 72 -6.06 -3.01 -2.04
CA ALA A 72 -7.32 -3.72 -1.83
C ALA A 72 -8.46 -2.73 -1.56
N GLN A 73 -9.60 -2.93 -2.21
CA GLN A 73 -10.77 -2.06 -2.13
C GLN A 73 -11.77 -2.61 -1.10
N GLY A 74 -11.45 -2.45 0.19
CA GLY A 74 -12.20 -3.03 1.30
C GLY A 74 -13.53 -2.33 1.65
N TYR A 75 -14.00 -1.35 0.86
CA TYR A 75 -15.22 -0.59 1.17
C TYR A 75 -16.53 -1.39 1.05
N THR A 76 -16.48 -2.61 0.54
CA THR A 76 -17.61 -3.55 0.50
C THR A 76 -17.63 -4.53 1.68
N GLN A 77 -16.61 -4.47 2.54
CA GLN A 77 -16.52 -5.32 3.73
C GLN A 77 -17.42 -4.78 4.84
N VAL A 78 -17.98 -5.69 5.61
CA VAL A 78 -18.89 -5.38 6.73
C VAL A 78 -18.18 -5.70 8.05
N GLU A 79 -18.12 -4.71 8.94
CA GLU A 79 -17.57 -4.88 10.29
C GLU A 79 -18.35 -5.93 11.09
N GLY A 80 -17.65 -6.77 11.79
CA GLY A 80 -18.20 -7.89 12.56
C GLY A 80 -18.56 -9.14 11.73
N LEU A 81 -18.48 -9.05 10.38
CA LEU A 81 -18.69 -10.19 9.47
C LEU A 81 -17.43 -10.51 8.66
N ASP A 82 -16.89 -9.51 7.96
CA ASP A 82 -15.73 -9.65 7.07
C ASP A 82 -14.41 -9.26 7.77
N PHE A 83 -14.48 -8.46 8.83
CA PHE A 83 -13.33 -8.06 9.65
C PHE A 83 -13.77 -7.69 11.06
N GLY A 84 -12.87 -7.88 12.03
CA GLY A 84 -13.02 -7.37 13.38
C GLY A 84 -12.64 -5.90 13.49
N GLU A 85 -12.55 -5.38 14.71
CA GLU A 85 -12.14 -4.02 14.97
C GLU A 85 -10.65 -3.84 14.65
N THR A 86 -10.33 -3.07 13.61
CA THR A 86 -8.95 -2.75 13.24
C THR A 86 -8.63 -1.31 13.57
N TYR A 87 -7.69 -1.09 14.49
CA TYR A 87 -7.17 0.24 14.79
C TYR A 87 -5.94 0.53 13.94
N ALA A 88 -6.08 1.39 12.93
CA ALA A 88 -4.93 2.04 12.34
C ALA A 88 -4.49 3.19 13.25
N LEU A 89 -3.39 3.00 13.96
CA LEU A 89 -2.79 4.06 14.77
C LEU A 89 -2.23 5.15 13.85
N VAL A 90 -2.97 6.23 13.68
CA VAL A 90 -2.49 7.43 12.98
C VAL A 90 -2.09 8.46 14.03
N ALA A 91 -0.80 8.80 14.09
CA ALA A 91 -0.31 9.86 14.96
C ALA A 91 -0.93 11.21 14.53
N ARG A 92 -1.74 11.81 15.40
CA ARG A 92 -2.29 13.14 15.17
C ARG A 92 -1.20 14.19 15.30
N LEU A 93 -1.25 15.22 14.48
CA LEU A 93 -0.25 16.29 14.46
C LEU A 93 -0.11 16.98 15.83
N GLU A 94 -1.21 17.13 16.56
CA GLU A 94 -1.24 17.70 17.90
C GLU A 94 -0.44 16.86 18.89
N ALA A 95 -0.58 15.54 18.84
CA ALA A 95 0.18 14.61 19.70
C ALA A 95 1.68 14.69 19.39
N ILE A 96 2.06 14.78 18.12
CA ILE A 96 3.45 14.94 17.72
C ILE A 96 4.01 16.27 18.23
N ARG A 97 3.26 17.38 18.12
CA ARG A 97 3.68 18.70 18.63
C ARG A 97 3.87 18.72 20.14
N ILE A 98 2.96 18.09 20.90
CA ILE A 98 3.08 17.96 22.35
C ILE A 98 4.34 17.17 22.71
N LEU A 99 4.59 16.04 22.03
CA LEU A 99 5.78 15.23 22.24
C LEU A 99 7.07 16.01 21.97
N LEU A 100 7.11 16.77 20.87
CA LEU A 100 8.27 17.63 20.54
C LEU A 100 8.48 18.72 21.57
N ALA A 101 7.43 19.39 22.03
CA ALA A 101 7.50 20.42 23.06
C ALA A 101 8.01 19.85 24.39
N TYR A 102 7.48 18.70 24.81
CA TYR A 102 7.92 18.01 26.02
C TYR A 102 9.39 17.60 25.94
N ALA A 103 9.79 17.00 24.82
CA ALA A 103 11.17 16.58 24.61
C ALA A 103 12.14 17.78 24.63
N CYS A 104 11.74 18.92 24.04
CA CYS A 104 12.51 20.16 24.07
C CYS A 104 12.66 20.68 25.50
N ALA A 105 11.57 20.74 26.27
CA ALA A 105 11.58 21.23 27.66
C ALA A 105 12.46 20.38 28.58
N HIS A 106 12.59 19.09 28.32
CA HIS A 106 13.36 18.14 29.13
C HIS A 106 14.70 17.72 28.51
N ASN A 107 15.14 18.37 27.42
CA ASN A 107 16.37 18.03 26.70
C ASN A 107 16.44 16.54 26.27
N ILE A 108 15.30 15.96 25.90
CA ILE A 108 15.23 14.57 25.42
C ILE A 108 15.49 14.56 23.91
N LYS A 109 16.44 13.73 23.49
CA LYS A 109 16.75 13.53 22.06
C LYS A 109 15.72 12.58 21.46
N LEU A 110 15.03 13.03 20.40
CA LEU A 110 14.10 12.20 19.64
C LEU A 110 14.75 11.74 18.32
N TYR A 111 14.36 10.54 17.88
CA TYR A 111 14.76 9.96 16.60
C TYR A 111 13.51 9.67 15.78
N GLN A 112 13.50 10.14 14.54
CA GLN A 112 12.45 9.80 13.59
C GLN A 112 12.92 8.60 12.75
N MET A 113 12.09 7.57 12.69
CA MET A 113 12.32 6.39 11.86
C MET A 113 11.09 6.14 10.99
N ASP A 114 11.33 5.75 9.73
CA ASP A 114 10.29 5.31 8.80
C ASP A 114 10.37 3.80 8.62
N VAL A 115 9.23 3.12 8.78
CA VAL A 115 9.16 1.67 8.59
C VAL A 115 8.74 1.37 7.16
N LYS A 116 9.67 0.81 6.39
CA LYS A 116 9.39 0.40 5.01
C LYS A 116 8.29 -0.66 5.00
N SER A 117 7.24 -0.42 4.20
CA SER A 117 6.13 -1.37 4.01
C SER A 117 5.42 -1.79 5.32
N ALA A 118 5.24 -0.84 6.25
CA ALA A 118 4.68 -1.10 7.58
C ALA A 118 3.37 -1.91 7.55
N PHE A 119 2.46 -1.60 6.61
CA PHE A 119 1.18 -2.29 6.47
C PHE A 119 1.27 -3.70 5.87
N LEU A 120 2.44 -4.11 5.37
CA LEU A 120 2.69 -5.46 4.89
C LEU A 120 3.40 -6.34 5.94
N ASN A 121 3.77 -5.75 7.09
CA ASN A 121 4.47 -6.41 8.17
C ASN A 121 3.51 -6.74 9.31
N GLY A 122 2.64 -7.70 9.12
CA GLY A 122 1.72 -8.17 10.14
C GLY A 122 0.70 -9.13 9.53
N TYR A 123 0.36 -10.14 10.30
CA TYR A 123 -0.71 -11.05 9.94
C TYR A 123 -2.04 -10.45 10.38
N ILE A 124 -3.04 -10.57 9.51
CA ILE A 124 -4.44 -10.35 9.87
C ILE A 124 -5.03 -11.70 10.27
N ASN A 125 -5.99 -11.70 11.19
CA ASN A 125 -6.64 -12.92 11.66
C ASN A 125 -7.73 -13.39 10.69
N GLU A 126 -8.23 -12.46 9.89
CA GLU A 126 -9.32 -12.70 8.96
C GLU A 126 -8.80 -13.24 7.62
N GLU A 127 -9.53 -14.18 7.05
CA GLU A 127 -9.27 -14.73 5.74
C GLU A 127 -9.89 -13.82 4.67
N ILE A 128 -9.06 -13.10 3.92
CA ILE A 128 -9.50 -12.09 2.95
C ILE A 128 -9.15 -12.53 1.54
N TYR A 129 -10.14 -12.59 0.67
CA TYR A 129 -9.98 -12.96 -0.74
C TYR A 129 -10.05 -11.74 -1.64
N CYS A 130 -8.99 -11.53 -2.42
CA CYS A 130 -8.87 -10.43 -3.36
C CYS A 130 -8.85 -10.92 -4.81
N TRP A 131 -9.48 -10.14 -5.72
CA TRP A 131 -9.29 -10.35 -7.14
C TRP A 131 -7.87 -9.98 -7.55
N TYR A 132 -7.18 -10.91 -8.24
CA TYR A 132 -5.87 -10.67 -8.80
C TYR A 132 -5.95 -10.37 -10.30
N PHE A 133 -5.56 -9.16 -10.70
CA PHE A 133 -5.77 -8.62 -12.05
C PHE A 133 -4.59 -8.83 -13.04
N LEU A 134 -3.77 -9.86 -12.91
CA LEU A 134 -2.72 -10.11 -13.92
C LEU A 134 -3.10 -11.12 -15.01
N ASN A 135 -4.27 -11.75 -14.97
CA ASN A 135 -4.69 -12.76 -15.96
C ASN A 135 -6.14 -12.58 -16.43
N SER A 136 -6.51 -11.41 -16.92
CA SER A 136 -7.76 -11.25 -17.67
C SER A 136 -7.59 -11.43 -19.19
N HIS A 137 -6.63 -12.27 -19.60
CA HIS A 137 -6.53 -12.77 -20.97
C HIS A 137 -6.50 -14.30 -20.95
N ARG A 138 -7.69 -14.88 -20.82
CA ARG A 138 -8.10 -16.13 -21.48
C ARG A 138 -9.54 -16.03 -21.90
#